data_f86a43b5be2a0b0e3f935900d0e292fb
#
_entry.id   f86a43b5be2a0b0e3f935900d0e292fb
#
_cell.length_a   1.000
_cell.length_b   1.000
_cell.length_c   1.000
_cell.angle_alpha   90.00
_cell.angle_beta   90.00
_cell.angle_gamma   90.00
#
_symmetry.space_group_name_H-M   'P 1'
#
loop_
_entity.id
_entity.type
_entity.pdbx_description
1 polymer ?
#
loop_
_entity_poly.entity_id
_entity_poly.type
_entity_poly.pdbx_seq_one_letter_code
_entity_poly.pdbx_strand_id
1 'polypeptide(L)'
;MAEDLVARTAREKLTIITAESCTSGLLATVLSEAPGAAKILHGGFVTYTKEHKAVALGVPEELLRSKSAVCDEVACAMAEGALARSSADLAAAITGVAGPEPDEDGNPVGRVFIAVARRGGPVNCFEKNYGAIGRDAVREAAMADAIATLKRLI
;
A
#
# COMPACT_ATOMS: atom_id res chain seq x y z
N MET A 1 -17.17 -2.76 2.75
CA MET A 1 -15.96 -2.80 1.89
C MET A 1 -14.83 -3.59 2.54
N ALA A 2 -14.27 -3.13 3.64
CA ALA A 2 -13.24 -3.87 4.38
C ALA A 2 -13.75 -5.20 4.92
N GLU A 3 -14.95 -5.23 5.46
CA GLU A 3 -15.57 -6.44 6.00
C GLU A 3 -15.66 -7.57 4.97
N ASP A 4 -16.03 -7.25 3.73
CA ASP A 4 -16.11 -8.24 2.65
C ASP A 4 -14.72 -8.78 2.28
N LEU A 5 -13.71 -7.89 2.21
CA LEU A 5 -12.33 -8.33 1.99
C LEU A 5 -11.86 -9.26 3.12
N VAL A 6 -12.07 -8.85 4.37
CA VAL A 6 -11.67 -9.62 5.55
C VAL A 6 -12.36 -11.00 5.57
N ALA A 7 -13.67 -11.03 5.32
CA ALA A 7 -14.42 -12.29 5.30
C ALA A 7 -13.95 -13.25 4.18
N ARG A 8 -13.69 -12.72 2.98
CA ARG A 8 -13.17 -13.52 1.86
C ARG A 8 -11.77 -14.05 2.15
N THR A 9 -10.88 -13.18 2.63
CA THR A 9 -9.50 -13.54 2.98
C THR A 9 -9.48 -14.64 4.05
N ALA A 10 -10.34 -14.53 5.06
CA ALA A 10 -10.45 -15.53 6.13
C ALA A 10 -10.96 -16.89 5.61
N ARG A 11 -11.91 -16.87 4.67
CA ARG A 11 -12.46 -18.08 4.05
C ARG A 11 -11.38 -18.85 3.28
N GLU A 12 -10.53 -18.12 2.58
CA GLU A 12 -9.41 -18.69 1.83
C GLU A 12 -8.18 -19.00 2.73
N LYS A 13 -8.25 -18.70 4.03
CA LYS A 13 -7.17 -18.88 5.01
C LYS A 13 -5.88 -18.13 4.62
N LEU A 14 -6.04 -16.96 4.01
CA LEU A 14 -4.95 -16.08 3.62
C LEU A 14 -4.72 -14.99 4.65
N THR A 15 -3.53 -14.41 4.65
CA THR A 15 -3.17 -13.27 5.49
C THR A 15 -2.67 -12.10 4.66
N ILE A 16 -2.87 -10.88 5.19
CA ILE A 16 -2.53 -9.62 4.50
C ILE A 16 -1.49 -8.86 5.32
N ILE A 17 -0.50 -8.31 4.63
CA ILE A 17 0.42 -7.30 5.17
C ILE A 17 0.29 -6.01 4.36
N THR A 18 0.38 -4.85 5.03
CA THR A 18 0.34 -3.55 4.38
C THR A 18 1.71 -2.88 4.37
N ALA A 19 1.95 -2.03 3.37
CA ALA A 19 3.14 -1.18 3.28
C ALA A 19 2.68 0.22 2.85
N GLU A 20 2.66 1.15 3.78
CA GLU A 20 1.99 2.43 3.62
C GLU A 20 2.95 3.61 3.74
N SER A 21 2.82 4.57 2.84
CA SER A 21 3.52 5.84 2.90
C SER A 21 2.53 6.97 3.23
N CYS A 22 1.91 7.59 2.25
CA CYS A 22 1.00 8.72 2.48
C CYS A 22 -0.24 8.38 3.30
N THR A 23 -0.67 7.14 3.33
CA THR A 23 -1.81 6.67 4.14
C THR A 23 -1.44 6.39 5.59
N SER A 24 -0.15 6.21 5.89
CA SER A 24 0.40 6.21 7.24
C SER A 24 -0.26 5.23 8.23
N GLY A 25 -0.66 4.06 7.75
CA GLY A 25 -1.33 3.03 8.56
C GLY A 25 -2.85 3.02 8.46
N LEU A 26 -3.45 3.89 7.64
CA LEU A 26 -4.91 3.95 7.49
C LEU A 26 -5.49 2.64 6.94
N LEU A 27 -4.85 2.03 5.95
CA LEU A 27 -5.31 0.75 5.40
C LEU A 27 -5.30 -0.35 6.47
N ALA A 28 -4.20 -0.48 7.20
CA ALA A 28 -4.09 -1.45 8.29
C ALA A 28 -5.16 -1.19 9.38
N THR A 29 -5.38 0.08 9.73
CA THR A 29 -6.39 0.48 10.71
C THR A 29 -7.78 0.04 10.27
N VAL A 30 -8.18 0.38 9.06
CA VAL A 30 -9.51 0.04 8.52
C VAL A 30 -9.71 -1.48 8.44
N LEU A 31 -8.68 -2.21 8.03
CA LEU A 31 -8.75 -3.68 8.04
C LEU A 31 -8.91 -4.25 9.46
N SER A 32 -8.22 -3.65 10.43
CA SER A 32 -8.24 -4.12 11.82
C SER A 32 -9.61 -3.94 12.51
N GLU A 33 -10.39 -2.99 12.05
CA GLU A 33 -11.74 -2.71 12.61
C GLU A 33 -12.81 -3.69 12.12
N ALA A 34 -12.55 -4.39 11.02
CA ALA A 34 -13.53 -5.33 10.47
C ALA A 34 -13.61 -6.62 11.31
N PRO A 35 -14.82 -7.20 11.48
CA PRO A 35 -14.97 -8.47 12.17
C PRO A 35 -14.13 -9.58 11.53
N GLY A 36 -13.35 -10.29 12.34
CA GLY A 36 -12.47 -11.37 11.87
C GLY A 36 -11.07 -10.92 11.47
N ALA A 37 -10.76 -9.63 11.59
CA ALA A 37 -9.44 -9.07 11.21
C ALA A 37 -8.26 -9.81 11.85
N ALA A 38 -8.38 -10.24 13.10
CA ALA A 38 -7.31 -10.98 13.81
C ALA A 38 -6.85 -12.25 13.10
N LYS A 39 -7.68 -12.82 12.23
CA LYS A 39 -7.36 -14.04 11.48
C LYS A 39 -6.60 -13.75 10.19
N ILE A 40 -6.69 -12.51 9.69
CA ILE A 40 -6.18 -12.20 8.35
C ILE A 40 -5.12 -11.09 8.34
N LEU A 41 -5.18 -10.14 9.25
CA LEU A 41 -4.21 -9.05 9.28
C LEU A 41 -2.92 -9.52 9.95
N HIS A 42 -1.86 -9.69 9.17
CA HIS A 42 -0.55 -10.09 9.66
C HIS A 42 0.17 -8.92 10.35
N GLY A 43 0.07 -7.74 9.75
CA GLY A 43 0.72 -6.53 10.23
C GLY A 43 0.83 -5.50 9.13
N GLY A 44 1.66 -4.49 9.38
CA GLY A 44 1.90 -3.44 8.40
C GLY A 44 3.20 -2.70 8.64
N PHE A 45 3.72 -2.11 7.57
CA PHE A 45 4.86 -1.20 7.59
C PHE A 45 4.36 0.21 7.29
N VAL A 46 4.79 1.17 8.09
CA VAL A 46 4.62 2.59 7.79
C VAL A 46 6.00 3.12 7.42
N THR A 47 6.22 3.38 6.13
CA THR A 47 7.49 3.80 5.58
C THR A 47 7.31 5.14 4.86
N TYR A 48 7.34 6.20 5.65
CA TYR A 48 6.99 7.54 5.18
C TYR A 48 8.10 8.19 4.36
N THR A 49 9.36 7.98 4.75
CA THR A 49 10.53 8.57 4.09
C THR A 49 11.17 7.62 3.08
N LYS A 50 11.94 8.17 2.14
CA LYS A 50 12.78 7.38 1.23
C LYS A 50 13.73 6.46 2.00
N GLU A 51 14.39 7.02 3.02
CA GLU A 51 15.30 6.25 3.88
C GLU A 51 14.60 5.04 4.50
N HIS A 52 13.43 5.24 5.10
CA HIS A 52 12.72 4.16 5.77
C HIS A 52 12.18 3.11 4.78
N LYS A 53 11.81 3.51 3.57
CA LYS A 53 11.47 2.56 2.51
C LYS A 53 12.63 1.62 2.18
N ALA A 54 13.84 2.15 2.14
CA ALA A 54 15.04 1.34 1.91
C ALA A 54 15.35 0.45 3.11
N VAL A 55 15.37 0.99 4.31
CA VAL A 55 15.75 0.27 5.53
C VAL A 55 14.72 -0.81 5.90
N ALA A 56 13.44 -0.47 5.92
CA ALA A 56 12.40 -1.37 6.39
C ALA A 56 11.92 -2.37 5.32
N LEU A 57 11.87 -1.96 4.07
CA LEU A 57 11.30 -2.77 2.99
C LEU A 57 12.32 -3.21 1.94
N GLY A 58 13.55 -2.73 2.02
CA GLY A 58 14.58 -3.05 1.03
C GLY A 58 14.32 -2.45 -0.35
N VAL A 59 13.57 -1.35 -0.42
CA VAL A 59 13.43 -0.62 -1.69
C VAL A 59 14.81 -0.13 -2.12
N PRO A 60 15.25 -0.39 -3.37
CA PRO A 60 16.56 0.02 -3.82
C PRO A 60 16.77 1.53 -3.71
N GLU A 61 17.85 1.94 -3.03
CA GLU A 61 18.18 3.37 -2.85
C GLU A 61 18.38 4.08 -4.19
N GLU A 62 18.96 3.39 -5.18
CA GLU A 62 19.13 3.91 -6.52
C GLU A 62 17.79 4.27 -7.17
N LEU A 63 16.78 3.43 -6.98
CA LEU A 63 15.44 3.66 -7.50
C LEU A 63 14.81 4.90 -6.86
N LEU A 64 14.94 5.04 -5.54
CA LEU A 64 14.43 6.20 -4.79
C LEU A 64 15.12 7.50 -5.20
N ARG A 65 16.42 7.44 -5.50
CA ARG A 65 17.22 8.61 -5.91
C ARG A 65 16.94 9.00 -7.35
N SER A 66 16.93 8.03 -8.29
CA SER A 66 16.85 8.31 -9.72
C SER A 66 15.44 8.53 -10.24
N LYS A 67 14.46 7.89 -9.61
CA LYS A 67 13.07 7.98 -10.06
C LYS A 67 12.22 8.87 -9.16
N SER A 68 11.94 8.45 -7.94
CA SER A 68 11.11 9.15 -6.96
C SER A 68 10.64 8.13 -5.92
N ALA A 69 10.12 8.60 -4.80
CA ALA A 69 9.37 7.74 -3.88
C ALA A 69 7.96 7.45 -4.40
N VAL A 70 7.48 8.19 -5.39
CA VAL A 70 6.12 8.10 -5.95
C VAL A 70 6.21 7.64 -7.40
N CYS A 71 6.29 6.34 -7.60
CA CYS A 71 6.29 5.69 -8.90
C CYS A 71 5.86 4.22 -8.75
N ASP A 72 5.57 3.58 -9.86
CA ASP A 72 5.13 2.17 -9.87
C ASP A 72 6.22 1.21 -9.39
N GLU A 73 7.47 1.43 -9.77
CA GLU A 73 8.59 0.59 -9.36
C GLU A 73 8.77 0.60 -7.83
N VAL A 74 8.61 1.75 -7.19
CA VAL A 74 8.70 1.87 -5.72
C VAL A 74 7.51 1.19 -5.06
N ALA A 75 6.31 1.39 -5.56
CA ALA A 75 5.12 0.71 -5.03
C ALA A 75 5.26 -0.81 -5.12
N CYS A 76 5.73 -1.33 -6.26
CA CYS A 76 5.99 -2.76 -6.44
C CYS A 76 7.07 -3.26 -5.47
N ALA A 77 8.19 -2.55 -5.35
CA ALA A 77 9.27 -2.91 -4.42
C ALA A 77 8.81 -2.90 -2.96
N MET A 78 7.91 -1.98 -2.59
CA MET A 78 7.31 -1.96 -1.25
C MET A 78 6.48 -3.20 -0.98
N ALA A 79 5.61 -3.60 -1.92
CA ALA A 79 4.78 -4.79 -1.79
C ALA A 79 5.64 -6.06 -1.71
N GLU A 80 6.62 -6.20 -2.59
CA GLU A 80 7.57 -7.33 -2.58
C GLU A 80 8.37 -7.38 -1.29
N GLY A 81 8.86 -6.23 -0.83
CA GLY A 81 9.60 -6.10 0.41
C GLY A 81 8.79 -6.51 1.64
N ALA A 82 7.52 -6.15 1.69
CA ALA A 82 6.62 -6.53 2.76
C ALA A 82 6.39 -8.05 2.79
N LEU A 83 6.19 -8.68 1.64
CA LEU A 83 6.08 -10.14 1.55
C LEU A 83 7.38 -10.84 1.94
N ALA A 84 8.53 -10.33 1.48
CA ALA A 84 9.84 -10.92 1.81
C ALA A 84 10.16 -10.88 3.30
N ARG A 85 9.60 -9.92 4.04
CA ARG A 85 9.86 -9.69 5.47
C ARG A 85 8.75 -10.19 6.39
N SER A 86 7.85 -11.00 5.86
CA SER A 86 6.73 -11.55 6.60
C SER A 86 6.37 -12.94 6.08
N SER A 87 5.47 -13.61 6.77
CA SER A 87 4.85 -14.84 6.29
C SER A 87 3.48 -14.60 5.65
N ALA A 88 3.12 -13.35 5.41
CA ALA A 88 1.82 -13.01 4.82
C ALA A 88 1.70 -13.54 3.38
N ASP A 89 0.47 -13.82 2.98
CA ASP A 89 0.17 -14.35 1.64
C ASP A 89 -0.07 -13.25 0.61
N LEU A 90 -0.62 -12.13 1.07
CA LEU A 90 -0.99 -10.97 0.24
C LEU A 90 -0.34 -9.71 0.80
N ALA A 91 0.07 -8.81 -0.08
CA ALA A 91 0.53 -7.48 0.28
C ALA A 91 -0.21 -6.40 -0.50
N ALA A 92 -0.43 -5.27 0.16
CA ALA A 92 -0.83 -4.03 -0.51
C ALA A 92 0.12 -2.91 -0.10
N ALA A 93 0.63 -2.20 -1.08
CA ALA A 93 1.50 -1.05 -0.89
C ALA A 93 0.88 0.21 -1.47
N ILE A 94 1.05 1.34 -0.77
CA ILE A 94 0.54 2.64 -1.19
C ILE A 94 1.66 3.66 -1.04
N THR A 95 1.99 4.35 -2.13
CA THR A 95 2.90 5.50 -2.11
C THR A 95 2.32 6.62 -2.97
N GLY A 96 2.37 7.85 -2.48
CA GLY A 96 1.74 8.95 -3.20
C GLY A 96 1.87 10.29 -2.50
N VAL A 97 1.21 11.29 -3.07
CA VAL A 97 1.17 12.67 -2.58
C VAL A 97 -0.25 13.03 -2.16
N ALA A 98 -0.49 13.02 -0.85
CA ALA A 98 -1.80 13.38 -0.31
C ALA A 98 -2.05 14.90 -0.29
N GLY A 99 -1.01 15.71 -0.31
CA GLY A 99 -1.09 17.16 -0.22
C GLY A 99 -0.90 17.67 1.20
N PRO A 100 -1.07 18.98 1.42
CA PRO A 100 -1.58 20.00 0.48
C PRO A 100 -0.60 20.42 -0.62
N GLU A 101 0.71 20.16 -0.45
CA GLU A 101 1.73 20.54 -1.42
C GLU A 101 2.19 19.36 -2.27
N PRO A 102 2.68 19.60 -3.50
CA PRO A 102 3.42 18.59 -4.25
C PRO A 102 4.62 18.07 -3.45
N ASP A 103 5.13 16.89 -3.83
CA ASP A 103 6.32 16.35 -3.18
C ASP A 103 7.62 17.03 -3.67
N GLU A 104 8.75 16.64 -3.07
CA GLU A 104 10.07 17.16 -3.40
C GLU A 104 10.51 16.85 -4.84
N ASP A 105 9.96 15.81 -5.45
CA ASP A 105 10.28 15.37 -6.81
C ASP A 105 9.33 15.94 -7.87
N GLY A 106 8.42 16.83 -7.47
CA GLY A 106 7.47 17.50 -8.37
C GLY A 106 6.23 16.66 -8.72
N ASN A 107 5.96 15.57 -8.02
CA ASN A 107 4.72 14.83 -8.22
C ASN A 107 3.53 15.66 -7.73
N PRO A 108 2.46 15.75 -8.53
CA PRO A 108 1.31 16.56 -8.16
C PRO A 108 0.51 15.94 -7.02
N VAL A 109 -0.20 16.79 -6.29
CA VAL A 109 -1.13 16.36 -5.24
C VAL A 109 -2.18 15.42 -5.84
N GLY A 110 -2.43 14.31 -5.16
CA GLY A 110 -3.41 13.31 -5.57
C GLY A 110 -2.86 12.19 -6.44
N ARG A 111 -1.59 12.27 -6.86
CA ARG A 111 -0.93 11.18 -7.57
C ARG A 111 -0.55 10.08 -6.59
N VAL A 112 -1.09 8.88 -6.79
CA VAL A 112 -0.88 7.74 -5.90
C VAL A 112 -0.65 6.47 -6.73
N PHE A 113 0.28 5.65 -6.28
CA PHE A 113 0.52 4.31 -6.83
C PHE A 113 0.15 3.26 -5.79
N ILE A 114 -0.65 2.30 -6.22
CA ILE A 114 -1.11 1.17 -5.40
C ILE A 114 -0.59 -0.11 -6.03
N ALA A 115 0.18 -0.88 -5.27
CA ALA A 115 0.65 -2.19 -5.71
C ALA A 115 0.05 -3.28 -4.83
N VAL A 116 -0.39 -4.37 -5.44
CA VAL A 116 -0.84 -5.56 -4.73
C VAL A 116 -0.11 -6.78 -5.26
N ALA A 117 0.19 -7.70 -4.36
CA ALA A 117 0.91 -8.92 -4.70
C ALA A 117 0.36 -10.10 -3.91
N ARG A 118 0.38 -11.27 -4.53
CA ARG A 118 0.18 -12.56 -3.88
C ARG A 118 1.51 -13.30 -3.87
N ARG A 119 1.85 -13.93 -2.75
CA ARG A 119 3.11 -14.68 -2.61
C ARG A 119 3.24 -15.72 -3.72
N GLY A 120 4.38 -15.70 -4.41
CA GLY A 120 4.66 -16.59 -5.54
C GLY A 120 4.01 -16.16 -6.85
N GLY A 121 3.30 -15.04 -6.88
CA GLY A 121 2.66 -14.49 -8.08
C GLY A 121 3.25 -13.14 -8.50
N PRO A 122 2.71 -12.54 -9.57
CA PRO A 122 3.14 -11.24 -10.04
C PRO A 122 2.71 -10.12 -9.11
N VAL A 123 3.44 -9.00 -9.15
CA VAL A 123 3.02 -7.74 -8.52
C VAL A 123 2.26 -6.92 -9.57
N ASN A 124 1.10 -6.41 -9.19
CA ASN A 124 0.29 -5.53 -10.03
C ASN A 124 0.27 -4.14 -9.43
N CYS A 125 0.57 -3.13 -10.23
CA CYS A 125 0.58 -1.74 -9.82
C CYS A 125 -0.41 -0.92 -10.64
N PHE A 126 -1.05 0.05 -9.96
CA PHE A 126 -2.04 0.95 -10.55
C PHE A 126 -1.73 2.38 -10.16
N GLU A 127 -1.65 3.27 -11.15
CA GLU A 127 -1.58 4.70 -10.92
C GLU A 127 -2.98 5.27 -10.76
N LYS A 128 -3.15 6.14 -9.76
CA LYS A 128 -4.36 6.90 -9.50
C LYS A 128 -4.03 8.37 -9.45
N ASN A 129 -4.89 9.19 -10.02
CA ASN A 129 -4.76 10.65 -10.03
C ASN A 129 -6.06 11.24 -9.48
N TYR A 130 -6.10 11.43 -8.16
CA TYR A 130 -7.28 11.93 -7.47
C TYR A 130 -7.41 13.46 -7.56
N GLY A 131 -6.32 14.17 -7.84
CA GLY A 131 -6.29 15.62 -7.84
C GLY A 131 -6.22 16.21 -6.44
N ALA A 132 -6.35 17.52 -6.36
CA ALA A 132 -6.27 18.28 -5.12
C ALA A 132 -7.64 18.32 -4.41
N ILE A 133 -8.14 17.16 -3.99
CA ILE A 133 -9.43 17.00 -3.33
C ILE A 133 -9.37 17.10 -1.81
N GLY A 134 -8.19 17.37 -1.26
CA GLY A 134 -7.91 17.42 0.16
C GLY A 134 -7.15 16.19 0.64
N ARG A 135 -6.27 16.40 1.63
CA ARG A 135 -5.38 15.36 2.15
C ARG A 135 -6.13 14.11 2.63
N ASP A 136 -7.16 14.31 3.45
CA ASP A 136 -7.94 13.20 3.99
C ASP A 136 -8.69 12.44 2.89
N ALA A 137 -9.27 13.16 1.93
CA ALA A 137 -9.98 12.56 0.82
C ALA A 137 -9.07 11.73 -0.09
N VAL A 138 -7.84 12.19 -0.36
CA VAL A 138 -6.84 11.42 -1.13
C VAL A 138 -6.47 10.14 -0.38
N ARG A 139 -6.21 10.23 0.91
CA ARG A 139 -5.84 9.06 1.74
C ARG A 139 -6.96 8.04 1.81
N GLU A 140 -8.20 8.49 2.00
CA GLU A 140 -9.38 7.62 2.03
C GLU A 140 -9.62 6.95 0.67
N ALA A 141 -9.50 7.69 -0.43
CA ALA A 141 -9.64 7.15 -1.77
C ALA A 141 -8.57 6.10 -2.08
N ALA A 142 -7.32 6.37 -1.72
CA ALA A 142 -6.21 5.42 -1.91
C ALA A 142 -6.43 4.14 -1.10
N MET A 143 -6.86 4.25 0.14
CA MET A 143 -7.19 3.11 1.00
C MET A 143 -8.33 2.28 0.39
N ALA A 144 -9.40 2.93 -0.06
CA ALA A 144 -10.55 2.25 -0.67
C ALA A 144 -10.16 1.51 -1.96
N ASP A 145 -9.35 2.13 -2.81
CA ASP A 145 -8.86 1.51 -4.04
C ASP A 145 -7.91 0.34 -3.76
N ALA A 146 -7.10 0.42 -2.70
CA ALA A 146 -6.24 -0.70 -2.27
C ALA A 146 -7.08 -1.90 -1.84
N ILE A 147 -8.15 -1.69 -1.07
CA ILE A 147 -9.08 -2.75 -0.68
C ILE A 147 -9.74 -3.38 -1.91
N ALA A 148 -10.25 -2.54 -2.83
CA ALA A 148 -10.88 -3.02 -4.06
C ALA A 148 -9.91 -3.84 -4.93
N THR A 149 -8.64 -3.43 -4.97
CA THR A 149 -7.60 -4.11 -5.75
C THR A 149 -7.19 -5.44 -5.10
N LEU A 150 -7.04 -5.47 -3.77
CA LEU A 150 -6.77 -6.72 -3.04
C LEU A 150 -7.85 -7.78 -3.27
N LYS A 151 -9.11 -7.38 -3.33
CA LYS A 151 -10.24 -8.30 -3.61
C LYS A 151 -10.09 -9.07 -4.91
N ARG A 152 -9.37 -8.53 -5.88
CA ARG A 152 -9.16 -9.19 -7.18
C ARG A 152 -8.17 -10.34 -7.11
N LEU A 153 -7.42 -10.44 -6.02
CA LEU A 153 -6.44 -11.52 -5.81
C LEU A 153 -7.02 -12.75 -5.10
N ILE A 154 -8.29 -12.64 -4.66
CA ILE A 154 -8.95 -13.66 -3.84
C ILE A 154 -10.16 -14.24 -4.54
#